data_b5825e96291f41698a2113f3a57128e2
#
_entry.id   b5825e96291f41698a2113f3a57128e2
#
_cell.length_a   1.000
_cell.length_b   1.000
_cell.length_c   1.000
_cell.angle_alpha   90.00
_cell.angle_beta   90.00
_cell.angle_gamma   90.00
#
_symmetry.space_group_name_H-M   'P 1'
#
loop_
_entity.id
_entity.type
_entity.pdbx_description
1 polymer ?
#
loop_
_entity_poly.entity_id
_entity_poly.type
_entity_poly.pdbx_seq_one_letter_code
_entity_poly.pdbx_strand_id
1 'polypeptide(L)'
;MSTANTTSPTGTTLPSPGGFDRVLGALQSIGRSLMLPIAVLPAAALLLRLGQPDLLNLPWMAAAGNALFLPNLAIIFAVGIAIGLAGGEGAAALAGLVGILVFNGVFNTIIPQVGGKPDPNISMGVFSGIIVGLVSAGLYRRFHDIRLPDYLAFFGGKRFVPIITALVALILGAIFGLIWPPIQGGINAVGLAIVSLGAIGTGIYGFLNRLLIPLGLHHVLNTYVWFQLGTYHGAQGVVTGDLTRYFAGDPTAGNFMAGFFPIMMFGLPAACLAMIRHANFPKVAAGILLSAAFTSFLTGVTEPIEFAFIFVAPVLFLVHAVLTGTALAVCTLLGIRIGFGFSAGLIDYVLNFGKSNTSNPLLLLVVGVVYGVLYYFIFSFFITRFDLGTPGRGEKSTGLSTDWILPESQRGPKVPKGAKEPTATSATSATSATSATESPAKED
;
A
#
# COMPACT_ATOMS: atom_id res chain seq x y z
N MET A 1 -36.91 -43.78 -32.85
CA MET A 1 -35.47 -43.70 -32.63
C MET A 1 -34.95 -42.49 -33.43
N SER A 2 -34.77 -41.38 -32.78
CA SER A 2 -34.16 -40.20 -33.38
C SER A 2 -33.12 -39.64 -32.39
N THR A 3 -31.85 -39.84 -32.75
CA THR A 3 -30.71 -39.39 -31.99
C THR A 3 -30.48 -37.89 -32.27
N ALA A 4 -30.80 -37.06 -31.26
CA ALA A 4 -30.45 -35.62 -31.31
C ALA A 4 -28.96 -35.43 -31.04
N ASN A 5 -28.25 -34.98 -32.06
CA ASN A 5 -26.86 -34.58 -32.01
C ASN A 5 -26.75 -33.23 -31.32
N THR A 6 -26.33 -33.19 -30.06
CA THR A 6 -25.95 -31.95 -29.36
C THR A 6 -24.55 -31.56 -29.70
N THR A 7 -24.40 -30.63 -30.66
CA THR A 7 -23.15 -29.93 -30.92
C THR A 7 -22.85 -28.99 -29.76
N SER A 8 -21.79 -29.30 -28.99
CA SER A 8 -21.21 -28.40 -27.99
C SER A 8 -20.70 -27.11 -28.66
N PRO A 9 -20.95 -25.90 -28.08
CA PRO A 9 -20.40 -24.67 -28.63
C PRO A 9 -18.89 -24.69 -28.46
N THR A 10 -18.20 -24.44 -29.57
CA THR A 10 -16.74 -24.24 -29.67
C THR A 10 -16.21 -23.30 -28.59
N GLY A 11 -15.37 -23.84 -27.69
CA GLY A 11 -14.68 -23.05 -26.70
C GLY A 11 -13.81 -21.98 -27.36
N THR A 12 -14.16 -20.74 -27.20
CA THR A 12 -13.27 -19.61 -27.47
C THR A 12 -12.11 -19.68 -26.46
N THR A 13 -10.98 -20.21 -26.91
CA THR A 13 -9.72 -20.12 -26.18
C THR A 13 -9.37 -18.63 -26.06
N LEU A 14 -9.44 -18.10 -24.83
CA LEU A 14 -8.92 -16.76 -24.53
C LEU A 14 -7.45 -16.73 -24.96
N PRO A 15 -6.98 -15.69 -25.66
CA PRO A 15 -5.59 -15.57 -26.05
C PRO A 15 -4.71 -15.64 -24.79
N SER A 16 -3.63 -16.41 -24.85
CA SER A 16 -2.65 -16.47 -23.76
C SER A 16 -2.11 -15.08 -23.47
N PRO A 17 -2.02 -14.66 -22.19
CA PRO A 17 -1.56 -13.33 -21.83
C PRO A 17 -0.19 -13.05 -22.45
N GLY A 18 -0.06 -11.91 -23.12
CA GLY A 18 1.18 -11.44 -23.73
C GLY A 18 2.31 -11.31 -22.71
N GLY A 19 3.55 -11.22 -23.17
CA GLY A 19 4.70 -11.04 -22.28
C GLY A 19 4.54 -9.81 -21.35
N PHE A 20 3.99 -8.72 -21.86
CA PHE A 20 3.69 -7.50 -21.10
C PHE A 20 2.66 -7.76 -20.00
N ASP A 21 1.57 -8.47 -20.27
CA ASP A 21 0.52 -8.78 -19.30
C ASP A 21 1.03 -9.65 -18.15
N ARG A 22 1.98 -10.57 -18.44
CA ARG A 22 2.63 -11.39 -17.40
C ARG A 22 3.50 -10.55 -16.48
N VAL A 23 4.30 -9.64 -17.04
CA VAL A 23 5.14 -8.72 -16.25
C VAL A 23 4.27 -7.82 -15.40
N LEU A 24 3.23 -7.23 -15.99
CA LEU A 24 2.28 -6.38 -15.29
C LEU A 24 1.58 -7.12 -14.15
N GLY A 25 1.11 -8.35 -14.40
CA GLY A 25 0.48 -9.20 -13.37
C GLY A 25 1.45 -9.57 -12.24
N ALA A 26 2.72 -9.82 -12.54
CA ALA A 26 3.74 -10.07 -11.53
C ALA A 26 3.99 -8.82 -10.66
N LEU A 27 4.14 -7.65 -11.27
CA LEU A 27 4.31 -6.38 -10.56
C LEU A 27 3.11 -6.05 -9.66
N GLN A 28 1.89 -6.24 -10.15
CA GLN A 28 0.67 -6.06 -9.35
C GLN A 28 0.59 -7.05 -8.19
N SER A 29 1.06 -8.29 -8.38
CA SER A 29 1.10 -9.29 -7.30
C SER A 29 2.10 -8.90 -6.21
N ILE A 30 3.28 -8.38 -6.61
CA ILE A 30 4.27 -7.83 -5.67
C ILE A 30 3.68 -6.65 -4.92
N GLY A 31 3.08 -5.68 -5.62
CA GLY A 31 2.43 -4.52 -5.00
C GLY A 31 1.41 -4.90 -3.94
N ARG A 32 0.51 -5.86 -4.26
CA ARG A 32 -0.47 -6.37 -3.29
C ARG A 32 0.17 -7.06 -2.09
N SER A 33 1.26 -7.79 -2.27
CA SER A 33 1.95 -8.46 -1.15
C SER A 33 2.63 -7.49 -0.19
N LEU A 34 2.96 -6.27 -0.64
CA LEU A 34 3.49 -5.20 0.20
C LEU A 34 2.45 -4.58 1.13
N MET A 35 1.15 -4.74 0.84
CA MET A 35 0.09 -4.18 1.69
C MET A 35 0.08 -4.79 3.09
N LEU A 36 0.38 -6.09 3.22
CA LEU A 36 0.35 -6.78 4.52
C LEU A 36 1.42 -6.24 5.49
N PRO A 37 2.72 -6.17 5.15
CA PRO A 37 3.71 -5.57 6.04
C PRO A 37 3.48 -4.07 6.27
N ILE A 38 2.98 -3.33 5.29
CA ILE A 38 2.66 -1.90 5.44
C ILE A 38 1.51 -1.69 6.45
N ALA A 39 0.55 -2.60 6.53
CA ALA A 39 -0.56 -2.51 7.48
C ALA A 39 -0.13 -2.54 8.97
N VAL A 40 1.11 -2.94 9.27
CA VAL A 40 1.67 -2.89 10.64
C VAL A 40 2.17 -1.48 11.00
N LEU A 41 2.54 -0.67 10.00
CA LEU A 41 3.14 0.65 10.22
C LEU A 41 2.27 1.64 11.03
N PRO A 42 0.92 1.66 10.89
CA PRO A 42 0.08 2.51 11.72
C PRO A 42 0.25 2.28 13.22
N ALA A 43 0.26 1.01 13.64
CA ALA A 43 0.45 0.64 15.04
C ALA A 43 1.84 1.04 15.53
N ALA A 44 2.88 0.79 14.72
CA ALA A 44 4.25 1.19 15.01
C ALA A 44 4.39 2.70 15.17
N ALA A 45 3.81 3.46 14.25
CA ALA A 45 3.84 4.92 14.24
C ALA A 45 3.11 5.52 15.45
N LEU A 46 1.94 4.97 15.78
CA LEU A 46 1.15 5.43 16.91
C LEU A 46 1.88 5.21 18.25
N LEU A 47 2.43 4.01 18.44
CA LEU A 47 3.22 3.67 19.63
C LEU A 47 4.47 4.57 19.74
N LEU A 48 5.21 4.72 18.64
CA LEU A 48 6.40 5.56 18.60
C LEU A 48 6.05 7.02 18.92
N ARG A 49 5.03 7.56 18.27
CA ARG A 49 4.68 8.99 18.39
C ARG A 49 4.07 9.34 19.74
N LEU A 50 3.12 8.54 20.22
CA LEU A 50 2.52 8.76 21.54
C LEU A 50 3.55 8.62 22.67
N GLY A 51 4.53 7.72 22.51
CA GLY A 51 5.58 7.52 23.51
C GLY A 51 6.64 8.62 23.58
N GLN A 52 6.69 9.55 22.60
CA GLN A 52 7.71 10.63 22.56
C GLN A 52 7.56 11.64 23.71
N PRO A 53 8.67 12.31 24.13
CA PRO A 53 8.69 13.21 25.28
C PRO A 53 7.74 14.41 25.18
N ASP A 54 7.41 14.84 23.96
CA ASP A 54 6.52 15.97 23.66
C ASP A 54 5.03 15.60 23.67
N LEU A 55 4.68 14.31 23.90
CA LEU A 55 3.30 13.85 24.09
C LEU A 55 3.13 13.18 25.46
N LEU A 56 3.08 11.83 25.50
CA LEU A 56 2.83 11.12 26.76
C LEU A 56 4.10 10.87 27.57
N ASN A 57 5.29 11.07 26.98
CA ASN A 57 6.58 10.81 27.61
C ASN A 57 6.69 9.40 28.21
N LEU A 58 6.34 8.38 27.44
CA LEU A 58 6.38 6.97 27.83
C LEU A 58 7.49 6.24 27.05
N PRO A 59 8.74 6.19 27.58
CA PRO A 59 9.88 5.64 26.83
C PRO A 59 9.68 4.20 26.38
N TRP A 60 8.97 3.37 27.15
CA TRP A 60 8.67 1.98 26.78
C TRP A 60 7.74 1.88 25.58
N MET A 61 6.78 2.79 25.45
CA MET A 61 5.87 2.86 24.29
C MET A 61 6.63 3.32 23.04
N ALA A 62 7.47 4.34 23.17
CA ALA A 62 8.36 4.78 22.08
C ALA A 62 9.32 3.67 21.65
N ALA A 63 9.88 2.92 22.59
CA ALA A 63 10.75 1.78 22.31
C ALA A 63 10.02 0.66 21.56
N ALA A 64 8.78 0.35 21.95
CA ALA A 64 7.94 -0.64 21.26
C ALA A 64 7.65 -0.24 19.81
N GLY A 65 7.27 1.01 19.58
CA GLY A 65 7.08 1.55 18.23
C GLY A 65 8.36 1.52 17.40
N ASN A 66 9.48 1.96 17.99
CA ASN A 66 10.78 1.95 17.31
C ASN A 66 11.25 0.54 16.94
N ALA A 67 10.97 -0.45 17.78
CA ALA A 67 11.29 -1.85 17.49
C ALA A 67 10.59 -2.39 16.23
N LEU A 68 9.44 -1.84 15.85
CA LEU A 68 8.73 -2.20 14.62
C LEU A 68 9.31 -1.49 13.38
N PHE A 69 9.85 -0.27 13.53
CA PHE A 69 10.49 0.46 12.43
C PHE A 69 11.96 0.05 12.24
N LEU A 70 12.76 0.21 13.27
CA LEU A 70 14.20 -0.03 13.27
C LEU A 70 14.53 -1.01 14.43
N PRO A 71 15.17 -2.11 14.20
CA PRO A 71 15.82 -2.69 13.02
C PRO A 71 14.97 -3.74 12.28
N ASN A 72 13.72 -3.97 12.68
CA ASN A 72 12.96 -5.17 12.31
C ASN A 72 12.07 -4.99 11.06
N LEU A 73 12.05 -3.79 10.45
CA LEU A 73 11.21 -3.51 9.29
C LEU A 73 11.50 -4.48 8.12
N ALA A 74 12.77 -4.77 7.86
CA ALA A 74 13.17 -5.74 6.84
C ALA A 74 12.60 -7.14 7.09
N ILE A 75 12.55 -7.56 8.37
CA ILE A 75 11.99 -8.85 8.78
C ILE A 75 10.48 -8.87 8.53
N ILE A 76 9.79 -7.81 8.93
CA ILE A 76 8.33 -7.67 8.71
C ILE A 76 8.00 -7.75 7.22
N PHE A 77 8.80 -7.09 6.37
CA PHE A 77 8.63 -7.15 4.92
C PHE A 77 8.93 -8.54 4.35
N ALA A 78 10.00 -9.20 4.78
CA ALA A 78 10.34 -10.55 4.32
C ALA A 78 9.23 -11.56 4.63
N VAL A 79 8.74 -11.54 5.87
CA VAL A 79 7.67 -12.44 6.33
C VAL A 79 6.35 -12.10 5.65
N GLY A 80 5.98 -10.80 5.59
CA GLY A 80 4.72 -10.34 5.03
C GLY A 80 4.60 -10.63 3.53
N ILE A 81 5.67 -10.43 2.77
CA ILE A 81 5.71 -10.73 1.32
C ILE A 81 5.69 -12.24 1.10
N ALA A 82 6.49 -12.99 1.86
CA ALA A 82 6.54 -14.45 1.73
C ALA A 82 5.15 -15.08 1.94
N ILE A 83 4.44 -14.69 2.99
CA ILE A 83 3.11 -15.20 3.30
C ILE A 83 2.05 -14.69 2.30
N GLY A 84 2.12 -13.42 1.92
CA GLY A 84 1.18 -12.80 0.99
C GLY A 84 1.22 -13.42 -0.41
N LEU A 85 2.41 -13.77 -0.90
CA LEU A 85 2.59 -14.43 -2.20
C LEU A 85 2.42 -15.96 -2.16
N ALA A 86 2.48 -16.56 -0.97
CA ALA A 86 2.29 -18.00 -0.78
C ALA A 86 0.86 -18.38 -0.35
N GLY A 87 -0.13 -17.48 -0.49
CA GLY A 87 -1.51 -17.78 -0.18
C GLY A 87 -1.83 -17.94 1.31
N GLY A 88 -1.08 -17.27 2.20
CA GLY A 88 -1.30 -17.32 3.65
C GLY A 88 -0.53 -18.43 4.39
N GLU A 89 0.36 -19.14 3.73
CA GLU A 89 1.03 -20.33 4.26
C GLU A 89 2.13 -20.01 5.29
N GLY A 90 1.99 -20.57 6.50
CA GLY A 90 2.92 -20.35 7.61
C GLY A 90 4.36 -20.85 7.34
N ALA A 91 4.53 -21.91 6.53
CA ALA A 91 5.85 -22.39 6.14
C ALA A 91 6.62 -21.37 5.29
N ALA A 92 5.93 -20.60 4.45
CA ALA A 92 6.53 -19.50 3.69
C ALA A 92 6.93 -18.34 4.62
N ALA A 93 6.11 -18.03 5.63
CA ALA A 93 6.44 -17.04 6.64
C ALA A 93 7.73 -17.40 7.39
N LEU A 94 7.84 -18.65 7.84
CA LEU A 94 9.05 -19.16 8.51
C LEU A 94 10.26 -19.13 7.58
N ALA A 95 10.10 -19.49 6.32
CA ALA A 95 11.15 -19.39 5.31
C ALA A 95 11.61 -17.94 5.12
N GLY A 96 10.68 -16.97 5.07
CA GLY A 96 10.99 -15.55 5.02
C GLY A 96 11.79 -15.07 6.22
N LEU A 97 11.38 -15.48 7.41
CA LEU A 97 12.10 -15.16 8.64
C LEU A 97 13.53 -15.76 8.68
N VAL A 98 13.65 -17.05 8.42
CA VAL A 98 14.96 -17.72 8.37
C VAL A 98 15.84 -17.09 7.29
N GLY A 99 15.28 -16.86 6.10
CA GLY A 99 16.00 -16.27 4.98
C GLY A 99 16.56 -14.89 5.30
N ILE A 100 15.77 -13.99 5.89
CA ILE A 100 16.24 -12.63 6.19
C ILE A 100 17.30 -12.61 7.28
N LEU A 101 17.18 -13.48 8.29
CA LEU A 101 18.18 -13.57 9.35
C LEU A 101 19.53 -14.07 8.80
N VAL A 102 19.51 -15.13 7.97
CA VAL A 102 20.72 -15.63 7.30
C VAL A 102 21.30 -14.59 6.35
N PHE A 103 20.46 -13.99 5.51
CA PHE A 103 20.88 -12.95 4.57
C PHE A 103 21.60 -11.80 5.27
N ASN A 104 20.97 -11.22 6.31
CA ASN A 104 21.54 -10.09 7.05
C ASN A 104 22.83 -10.46 7.78
N GLY A 105 22.89 -11.68 8.35
CA GLY A 105 24.11 -12.19 8.99
C GLY A 105 25.30 -12.24 8.04
N VAL A 106 25.10 -12.79 6.84
CA VAL A 106 26.15 -12.89 5.80
C VAL A 106 26.46 -11.52 5.21
N PHE A 107 25.44 -10.76 4.82
CA PHE A 107 25.60 -9.41 4.25
C PHE A 107 26.44 -8.51 5.14
N ASN A 108 26.11 -8.43 6.44
CA ASN A 108 26.82 -7.58 7.41
C ASN A 108 28.27 -8.02 7.65
N THR A 109 28.62 -9.26 7.34
CA THR A 109 30.00 -9.76 7.46
C THR A 109 30.86 -9.36 6.23
N ILE A 110 30.21 -9.22 5.05
CA ILE A 110 30.91 -9.01 3.79
C ILE A 110 31.07 -7.53 3.44
N ILE A 111 30.10 -6.67 3.79
CA ILE A 111 30.20 -5.24 3.53
C ILE A 111 31.43 -4.62 4.22
N PRO A 112 31.93 -3.46 3.73
CA PRO A 112 33.00 -2.72 4.40
C PRO A 112 32.81 -2.58 5.90
N GLN A 113 33.89 -2.73 6.65
CA GLN A 113 33.89 -2.67 8.11
C GLN A 113 34.53 -1.37 8.60
N VAL A 114 33.92 -0.73 9.60
CA VAL A 114 34.43 0.46 10.27
C VAL A 114 34.59 0.13 11.75
N GLY A 115 35.84 0.18 12.23
CA GLY A 115 36.11 -0.18 13.65
C GLY A 115 35.75 -1.62 14.01
N GLY A 116 35.82 -2.57 13.07
CA GLY A 116 35.49 -3.98 13.28
C GLY A 116 33.99 -4.29 13.32
N LYS A 117 33.15 -3.33 12.93
CA LYS A 117 31.69 -3.48 12.79
C LYS A 117 31.26 -3.14 11.36
N PRO A 118 30.14 -3.68 10.88
CA PRO A 118 29.58 -3.29 9.60
C PRO A 118 29.45 -1.77 9.50
N ASP A 119 29.82 -1.21 8.33
CA ASP A 119 29.65 0.24 8.09
C ASP A 119 28.17 0.62 8.26
N PRO A 120 27.83 1.47 9.25
CA PRO A 120 26.43 1.85 9.52
C PRO A 120 25.78 2.63 8.37
N ASN A 121 26.58 3.16 7.44
CA ASN A 121 26.06 3.88 6.28
C ASN A 121 25.68 2.94 5.14
N ILE A 122 26.03 1.65 5.21
CA ILE A 122 25.72 0.65 4.19
C ILE A 122 24.63 -0.28 4.72
N SER A 123 23.42 -0.16 4.17
CA SER A 123 22.27 -0.98 4.56
C SER A 123 21.32 -1.18 3.39
N MET A 124 20.86 -2.41 3.22
CA MET A 124 19.77 -2.69 2.28
C MET A 124 18.40 -2.34 2.88
N GLY A 125 18.30 -2.22 4.20
CA GLY A 125 17.05 -1.92 4.89
C GLY A 125 15.90 -2.82 4.40
N VAL A 126 14.77 -2.20 4.07
CA VAL A 126 13.56 -2.88 3.59
C VAL A 126 13.78 -3.65 2.27
N PHE A 127 14.74 -3.22 1.42
CA PHE A 127 15.00 -3.92 0.16
C PHE A 127 15.47 -5.36 0.39
N SER A 128 16.28 -5.62 1.43
CA SER A 128 16.65 -6.99 1.80
C SER A 128 15.41 -7.83 2.13
N GLY A 129 14.48 -7.26 2.87
CA GLY A 129 13.20 -7.90 3.20
C GLY A 129 12.35 -8.20 1.97
N ILE A 130 12.26 -7.27 1.02
CA ILE A 130 11.52 -7.48 -0.22
C ILE A 130 12.15 -8.62 -1.03
N ILE A 131 13.45 -8.58 -1.26
CA ILE A 131 14.15 -9.60 -2.06
C ILE A 131 14.02 -10.98 -1.43
N VAL A 132 14.30 -11.09 -0.13
CA VAL A 132 14.22 -12.36 0.59
C VAL A 132 12.79 -12.88 0.64
N GLY A 133 11.79 -12.01 0.83
CA GLY A 133 10.39 -12.38 0.83
C GLY A 133 9.92 -12.94 -0.52
N LEU A 134 10.31 -12.30 -1.62
CA LEU A 134 10.04 -12.78 -2.99
C LEU A 134 10.69 -14.13 -3.26
N VAL A 135 11.95 -14.28 -2.87
CA VAL A 135 12.71 -15.54 -3.03
C VAL A 135 12.06 -16.64 -2.20
N SER A 136 11.73 -16.39 -0.94
CA SER A 136 11.07 -17.35 -0.05
C SER A 136 9.72 -17.82 -0.60
N ALA A 137 8.91 -16.91 -1.12
CA ALA A 137 7.65 -17.26 -1.77
C ALA A 137 7.86 -18.09 -3.04
N GLY A 138 8.87 -17.76 -3.85
CA GLY A 138 9.24 -18.52 -5.05
C GLY A 138 9.70 -19.94 -4.72
N LEU A 139 10.54 -20.07 -3.70
CA LEU A 139 11.02 -21.38 -3.20
C LEU A 139 9.87 -22.19 -2.59
N TYR A 140 8.96 -21.54 -1.84
CA TYR A 140 7.76 -22.19 -1.34
C TYR A 140 6.94 -22.79 -2.49
N ARG A 141 6.59 -22.00 -3.50
CA ARG A 141 5.80 -22.46 -4.66
C ARG A 141 6.46 -23.62 -5.39
N ARG A 142 7.78 -23.67 -5.41
CA ARG A 142 8.54 -24.70 -6.15
C ARG A 142 8.76 -25.97 -5.35
N PHE A 143 8.92 -25.89 -4.01
CA PHE A 143 9.44 -26.99 -3.19
C PHE A 143 8.51 -27.45 -2.06
N HIS A 144 7.32 -26.86 -1.87
CA HIS A 144 6.42 -27.23 -0.78
C HIS A 144 5.92 -28.68 -0.82
N ASP A 145 5.93 -29.33 -1.98
CA ASP A 145 5.50 -30.72 -2.19
C ASP A 145 6.68 -31.67 -2.53
N ILE A 146 7.93 -31.23 -2.30
CA ILE A 146 9.11 -32.04 -2.65
C ILE A 146 9.11 -33.36 -1.86
N ARG A 147 9.33 -34.45 -2.57
CA ARG A 147 9.54 -35.78 -1.98
C ARG A 147 11.04 -36.05 -1.94
N LEU A 148 11.57 -36.26 -0.76
CA LEU A 148 12.96 -36.65 -0.56
C LEU A 148 13.04 -38.17 -0.38
N PRO A 149 14.23 -38.79 -0.58
CA PRO A 149 14.46 -40.19 -0.26
C PRO A 149 14.06 -40.53 1.19
N ASP A 150 13.71 -41.79 1.47
CA ASP A 150 13.11 -42.21 2.74
C ASP A 150 13.94 -41.79 3.98
N TYR A 151 15.26 -41.86 3.88
CA TYR A 151 16.18 -41.46 4.97
C TYR A 151 16.18 -39.94 5.22
N LEU A 152 15.67 -39.12 4.32
CA LEU A 152 15.49 -37.67 4.45
C LEU A 152 14.01 -37.27 4.46
N ALA A 153 13.08 -38.21 4.46
CA ALA A 153 11.65 -37.95 4.35
C ALA A 153 11.12 -36.94 5.40
N PHE A 154 11.73 -36.92 6.61
CA PHE A 154 11.41 -35.94 7.65
C PHE A 154 11.59 -34.50 7.20
N PHE A 155 12.55 -34.21 6.35
CA PHE A 155 12.85 -32.88 5.83
C PHE A 155 12.07 -32.52 4.56
N GLY A 156 11.25 -33.45 4.03
CA GLY A 156 10.48 -33.27 2.82
C GLY A 156 9.27 -32.32 2.98
N GLY A 157 8.64 -32.00 1.86
CA GLY A 157 7.46 -31.16 1.81
C GLY A 157 7.71 -29.72 2.30
N LYS A 158 6.73 -29.16 3.02
CA LYS A 158 6.79 -27.78 3.54
C LYS A 158 7.99 -27.52 4.46
N ARG A 159 8.55 -28.55 5.13
CA ARG A 159 9.72 -28.44 6.01
C ARG A 159 11.01 -28.16 5.26
N PHE A 160 11.09 -28.56 4.00
CA PHE A 160 12.27 -28.33 3.16
C PHE A 160 12.43 -26.84 2.79
N VAL A 161 11.32 -26.10 2.73
CA VAL A 161 11.32 -24.70 2.24
C VAL A 161 12.21 -23.78 3.08
N PRO A 162 12.11 -23.72 4.42
CA PRO A 162 13.04 -22.91 5.23
C PRO A 162 14.51 -23.32 5.05
N ILE A 163 14.78 -24.60 4.86
CA ILE A 163 16.15 -25.14 4.69
C ILE A 163 16.77 -24.63 3.39
N ILE A 164 16.07 -24.82 2.27
CA ILE A 164 16.57 -24.35 0.97
C ILE A 164 16.63 -22.82 0.91
N THR A 165 15.70 -22.13 1.61
CA THR A 165 15.71 -20.68 1.69
C THR A 165 16.94 -20.18 2.46
N ALA A 166 17.33 -20.83 3.55
CA ALA A 166 18.57 -20.48 4.27
C ALA A 166 19.81 -20.60 3.36
N LEU A 167 19.92 -21.68 2.59
CA LEU A 167 21.03 -21.88 1.63
C LEU A 167 21.05 -20.80 0.56
N VAL A 168 19.89 -20.51 -0.06
CA VAL A 168 19.78 -19.46 -1.09
C VAL A 168 20.06 -18.10 -0.49
N ALA A 169 19.55 -17.80 0.72
CA ALA A 169 19.79 -16.53 1.42
C ALA A 169 21.26 -16.31 1.78
N LEU A 170 22.00 -17.38 2.12
CA LEU A 170 23.44 -17.33 2.34
C LEU A 170 24.17 -16.86 1.07
N ILE A 171 23.85 -17.48 -0.07
CA ILE A 171 24.44 -17.11 -1.35
C ILE A 171 24.08 -15.67 -1.74
N LEU A 172 22.81 -15.31 -1.60
CA LEU A 172 22.34 -13.94 -1.90
C LEU A 172 22.97 -12.91 -0.97
N GLY A 173 23.09 -13.20 0.33
CA GLY A 173 23.77 -12.34 1.29
C GLY A 173 25.21 -12.06 0.91
N ALA A 174 25.94 -13.09 0.42
CA ALA A 174 27.29 -12.95 -0.07
C ALA A 174 27.35 -12.09 -1.35
N ILE A 175 26.50 -12.36 -2.33
CA ILE A 175 26.44 -11.59 -3.58
C ILE A 175 26.12 -10.13 -3.30
N PHE A 176 25.04 -9.86 -2.54
CA PHE A 176 24.61 -8.51 -2.25
C PHE A 176 25.60 -7.76 -1.34
N GLY A 177 26.30 -8.45 -0.44
CA GLY A 177 27.37 -7.86 0.35
C GLY A 177 28.50 -7.22 -0.52
N LEU A 178 28.76 -7.82 -1.69
CA LEU A 178 29.75 -7.31 -2.64
C LEU A 178 29.19 -6.23 -3.58
N ILE A 179 27.96 -6.45 -4.10
CA ILE A 179 27.44 -5.58 -5.17
C ILE A 179 26.61 -4.40 -4.62
N TRP A 180 26.11 -4.48 -3.39
CA TRP A 180 25.23 -3.46 -2.84
C TRP A 180 25.91 -2.11 -2.59
N PRO A 181 27.13 -2.03 -2.04
CA PRO A 181 27.77 -0.73 -1.78
C PRO A 181 27.83 0.20 -3.00
N PRO A 182 28.26 -0.23 -4.19
CA PRO A 182 28.19 0.62 -5.38
C PRO A 182 26.77 0.91 -5.85
N ILE A 183 25.82 -0.04 -5.71
CA ILE A 183 24.42 0.18 -6.04
C ILE A 183 23.84 1.26 -5.12
N GLN A 184 24.07 1.16 -3.81
CA GLN A 184 23.62 2.17 -2.84
C GLN A 184 24.23 3.52 -3.13
N GLY A 185 25.50 3.57 -3.52
CA GLY A 185 26.16 4.80 -3.97
C GLY A 185 25.44 5.47 -5.13
N GLY A 186 25.06 4.71 -6.15
CA GLY A 186 24.25 5.18 -7.28
C GLY A 186 22.85 5.65 -6.86
N ILE A 187 22.16 4.87 -6.03
CA ILE A 187 20.84 5.23 -5.49
C ILE A 187 20.91 6.53 -4.68
N ASN A 188 21.94 6.67 -3.83
CA ASN A 188 22.15 7.88 -3.05
C ASN A 188 22.45 9.10 -3.94
N ALA A 189 23.22 8.93 -5.01
CA ALA A 189 23.49 10.01 -5.96
C ALA A 189 22.21 10.50 -6.66
N VAL A 190 21.35 9.59 -7.10
CA VAL A 190 20.02 9.91 -7.65
C VAL A 190 19.14 10.58 -6.60
N GLY A 191 19.13 10.07 -5.37
CA GLY A 191 18.40 10.67 -4.26
C GLY A 191 18.86 12.10 -3.95
N LEU A 192 20.17 12.34 -3.89
CA LEU A 192 20.73 13.68 -3.69
C LEU A 192 20.39 14.62 -4.85
N ALA A 193 20.41 14.12 -6.10
CA ALA A 193 19.96 14.90 -7.25
C ALA A 193 18.48 15.31 -7.12
N ILE A 194 17.58 14.39 -6.71
CA ILE A 194 16.17 14.70 -6.48
C ILE A 194 16.02 15.73 -5.33
N VAL A 195 16.75 15.58 -4.23
CA VAL A 195 16.74 16.53 -3.12
C VAL A 195 17.26 17.89 -3.55
N SER A 196 18.32 17.95 -4.37
CA SER A 196 18.89 19.21 -4.87
C SER A 196 17.95 19.99 -5.78
N LEU A 197 17.00 19.32 -6.45
CA LEU A 197 15.93 19.96 -7.22
C LEU A 197 14.88 20.64 -6.33
N GLY A 198 14.95 20.49 -5.00
CA GLY A 198 14.05 21.12 -4.06
C GLY A 198 12.58 20.83 -4.37
N ALA A 199 11.80 21.88 -4.60
CA ALA A 199 10.37 21.75 -4.89
C ALA A 199 10.06 20.96 -6.19
N ILE A 200 10.90 21.04 -7.19
CA ILE A 200 10.73 20.24 -8.41
C ILE A 200 10.91 18.77 -8.10
N GLY A 201 11.91 18.41 -7.30
CA GLY A 201 12.15 17.01 -6.89
C GLY A 201 10.99 16.41 -6.10
N THR A 202 10.46 17.13 -5.12
CA THR A 202 9.27 16.68 -4.37
C THR A 202 8.05 16.61 -5.26
N GLY A 203 7.90 17.53 -6.22
CA GLY A 203 6.84 17.50 -7.22
C GLY A 203 6.87 16.28 -8.13
N ILE A 204 8.06 15.96 -8.66
CA ILE A 204 8.27 14.74 -9.47
C ILE A 204 7.94 13.48 -8.65
N TYR A 205 8.40 13.42 -7.41
CA TYR A 205 8.07 12.29 -6.53
C TYR A 205 6.57 12.14 -6.33
N GLY A 206 5.85 13.22 -6.00
CA GLY A 206 4.41 13.17 -5.79
C GLY A 206 3.63 12.75 -7.03
N PHE A 207 4.01 13.25 -8.21
CA PHE A 207 3.45 12.86 -9.50
C PHE A 207 3.67 11.38 -9.80
N LEU A 208 4.91 10.90 -9.71
CA LEU A 208 5.24 9.49 -9.96
C LEU A 208 4.60 8.56 -8.94
N ASN A 209 4.54 8.98 -7.67
CA ASN A 209 3.89 8.22 -6.62
C ASN A 209 2.44 7.88 -7.00
N ARG A 210 1.65 8.86 -7.45
CA ARG A 210 0.28 8.63 -7.89
C ARG A 210 0.21 7.81 -9.18
N LEU A 211 1.02 8.14 -10.17
CA LEU A 211 1.03 7.44 -11.46
C LEU A 211 1.32 5.92 -11.31
N LEU A 212 2.06 5.54 -10.29
CA LEU A 212 2.43 4.15 -10.02
C LEU A 212 1.38 3.37 -9.20
N ILE A 213 0.31 4.00 -8.70
CA ILE A 213 -0.74 3.34 -7.90
C ILE A 213 -1.41 2.17 -8.65
N PRO A 214 -1.82 2.31 -9.94
CA PRO A 214 -2.48 1.21 -10.66
C PRO A 214 -1.63 -0.05 -10.78
N LEU A 215 -0.30 0.14 -10.73
CA LEU A 215 0.68 -0.93 -10.80
C LEU A 215 1.06 -1.48 -9.42
N GLY A 216 0.64 -0.81 -8.32
CA GLY A 216 1.07 -1.11 -6.96
C GLY A 216 2.55 -0.76 -6.69
N LEU A 217 3.23 -0.11 -7.65
CA LEU A 217 4.67 0.20 -7.56
C LEU A 217 4.97 1.46 -6.73
N HIS A 218 3.96 2.27 -6.40
CA HIS A 218 4.12 3.42 -5.51
C HIS A 218 4.68 3.02 -4.13
N HIS A 219 4.39 1.81 -3.64
CA HIS A 219 4.97 1.28 -2.41
C HIS A 219 6.48 1.08 -2.50
N VAL A 220 7.00 0.66 -3.66
CA VAL A 220 8.44 0.52 -3.88
C VAL A 220 9.12 1.89 -3.84
N LEU A 221 8.52 2.89 -4.50
CA LEU A 221 9.00 4.26 -4.49
C LEU A 221 8.95 4.86 -3.07
N ASN A 222 7.85 4.65 -2.33
CA ASN A 222 7.72 5.08 -0.94
C ASN A 222 8.77 4.43 -0.05
N THR A 223 9.02 3.13 -0.21
CA THR A 223 10.03 2.41 0.56
C THR A 223 11.40 3.07 0.44
N TYR A 224 11.78 3.50 -0.77
CA TYR A 224 13.01 4.22 -0.96
C TYR A 224 13.00 5.59 -0.27
N VAL A 225 11.99 6.42 -0.54
CA VAL A 225 11.94 7.80 -0.02
C VAL A 225 11.79 7.83 1.49
N TRP A 226 10.93 6.98 2.05
CA TRP A 226 10.62 6.99 3.49
C TRP A 226 11.70 6.35 4.35
N PHE A 227 12.45 5.37 3.83
CA PHE A 227 13.37 4.57 4.64
C PHE A 227 14.84 4.62 4.19
N GLN A 228 15.16 5.17 3.00
CA GLN A 228 16.50 5.17 2.44
C GLN A 228 17.02 6.57 2.08
N LEU A 229 16.12 7.49 1.67
CA LEU A 229 16.52 8.81 1.13
C LEU A 229 17.13 9.71 2.20
N GLY A 230 18.39 10.07 2.03
CA GLY A 230 19.13 10.96 2.92
C GLY A 230 19.58 10.28 4.22
N THR A 231 20.51 10.90 4.91
CA THR A 231 21.12 10.37 6.15
C THR A 231 21.10 11.46 7.23
N TYR A 232 20.80 11.05 8.46
CA TYR A 232 20.83 11.92 9.64
C TYR A 232 21.53 11.20 10.79
N HIS A 233 22.47 11.91 11.43
CA HIS A 233 23.18 11.43 12.61
C HIS A 233 22.49 11.98 13.86
N GLY A 234 21.48 11.25 14.33
CA GLY A 234 20.70 11.59 15.52
C GLY A 234 21.28 11.02 16.82
N ALA A 235 20.63 11.33 17.94
CA ALA A 235 21.03 10.84 19.25
C ALA A 235 21.01 9.30 19.39
N GLN A 236 20.21 8.61 18.58
CA GLN A 236 20.07 7.15 18.58
C GLN A 236 20.94 6.45 17.52
N GLY A 237 21.80 7.19 16.82
CA GLY A 237 22.64 6.68 15.75
C GLY A 237 22.29 7.23 14.37
N VAL A 238 22.77 6.54 13.34
CA VAL A 238 22.55 6.91 11.94
C VAL A 238 21.19 6.39 11.50
N VAL A 239 20.35 7.29 10.97
CA VAL A 239 19.04 6.95 10.39
C VAL A 239 18.94 7.49 8.96
N THR A 240 18.25 6.74 8.10
CA THR A 240 18.02 7.07 6.69
C THR A 240 16.54 7.12 6.36
N GLY A 241 16.16 7.86 5.33
CA GLY A 241 14.78 7.98 4.86
C GLY A 241 14.01 9.15 5.50
N ASP A 242 13.18 9.81 4.70
CA ASP A 242 12.49 11.05 5.12
C ASP A 242 11.58 10.82 6.33
N LEU A 243 10.91 9.66 6.41
CA LEU A 243 10.03 9.29 7.53
C LEU A 243 10.82 9.02 8.81
N THR A 244 11.82 8.16 8.74
CA THR A 244 12.61 7.77 9.93
C THR A 244 13.44 8.92 10.45
N ARG A 245 14.02 9.75 9.56
CA ARG A 245 14.72 11.00 9.90
C ARG A 245 13.78 12.00 10.59
N TYR A 246 12.55 12.14 10.10
CA TYR A 246 11.56 13.02 10.72
C TYR A 246 11.24 12.59 12.16
N PHE A 247 11.03 11.29 12.41
CA PHE A 247 10.78 10.78 13.77
C PHE A 247 12.02 10.86 14.66
N ALA A 248 13.23 10.79 14.09
CA ALA A 248 14.49 11.00 14.81
C ALA A 248 14.78 12.49 15.13
N GLY A 249 13.93 13.41 14.70
CA GLY A 249 14.04 14.83 15.00
C GLY A 249 14.88 15.64 14.00
N ASP A 250 15.17 15.11 12.81
CA ASP A 250 15.88 15.84 11.77
C ASP A 250 15.06 17.06 11.30
N PRO A 251 15.60 18.29 11.45
CA PRO A 251 14.89 19.51 11.06
C PRO A 251 14.74 19.69 9.54
N THR A 252 15.39 18.85 8.73
CA THR A 252 15.32 18.91 7.26
C THR A 252 14.36 17.89 6.66
N ALA A 253 13.88 16.92 7.45
CA ALA A 253 12.97 15.88 7.02
C ALA A 253 11.50 16.35 6.99
N GLY A 254 10.65 15.62 6.28
CA GLY A 254 9.21 15.87 6.17
C GLY A 254 8.78 16.55 4.86
N ASN A 255 9.69 16.96 4.00
CA ASN A 255 9.38 17.61 2.72
C ASN A 255 8.67 16.66 1.73
N PHE A 256 9.07 15.39 1.71
CA PHE A 256 8.50 14.39 0.82
C PHE A 256 7.17 13.81 1.34
N MET A 257 6.72 14.23 2.52
CA MET A 257 5.48 13.79 3.15
C MET A 257 4.42 14.90 3.22
N ALA A 258 4.84 16.13 3.45
CA ALA A 258 3.95 17.27 3.75
C ALA A 258 2.85 17.50 2.70
N GLY A 259 3.19 17.43 1.42
CA GLY A 259 2.24 17.74 0.34
C GLY A 259 1.16 16.68 0.11
N PHE A 260 1.26 15.52 0.74
CA PHE A 260 0.17 14.54 0.71
C PHE A 260 -1.02 14.94 1.58
N PHE A 261 -0.82 15.68 2.67
CA PHE A 261 -1.91 16.12 3.56
C PHE A 261 -2.97 16.98 2.84
N PRO A 262 -2.61 18.03 2.06
CA PRO A 262 -3.58 18.80 1.28
C PRO A 262 -4.42 17.92 0.33
N ILE A 263 -3.82 16.88 -0.22
CA ILE A 263 -4.48 15.99 -1.19
C ILE A 263 -5.41 15.01 -0.50
N MET A 264 -4.92 14.32 0.55
CA MET A 264 -5.67 13.25 1.21
C MET A 264 -6.76 13.78 2.13
N MET A 265 -6.51 14.92 2.82
CA MET A 265 -7.49 15.53 3.72
C MET A 265 -8.50 16.42 3.00
N PHE A 266 -8.14 17.07 1.91
CA PHE A 266 -9.01 18.07 1.27
C PHE A 266 -9.30 17.76 -0.21
N GLY A 267 -8.27 17.50 -1.00
CA GLY A 267 -8.38 17.31 -2.45
C GLY A 267 -9.27 16.14 -2.83
N LEU A 268 -8.96 14.94 -2.33
CA LEU A 268 -9.74 13.73 -2.65
C LEU A 268 -11.16 13.75 -2.06
N PRO A 269 -11.40 14.21 -0.82
CA PRO A 269 -12.77 14.47 -0.36
C PRO A 269 -13.55 15.42 -1.26
N ALA A 270 -12.92 16.50 -1.74
CA ALA A 270 -13.54 17.44 -2.67
C ALA A 270 -13.80 16.82 -4.07
N ALA A 271 -12.90 15.94 -4.55
CA ALA A 271 -13.14 15.13 -5.75
C ALA A 271 -14.37 14.23 -5.58
N CYS A 272 -14.55 13.60 -4.42
CA CYS A 272 -15.76 12.83 -4.12
C CYS A 272 -17.02 13.69 -4.19
N LEU A 273 -16.99 14.90 -3.61
CA LEU A 273 -18.10 15.84 -3.68
C LEU A 273 -18.41 16.25 -5.14
N ALA A 274 -17.39 16.49 -5.97
CA ALA A 274 -17.56 16.76 -7.39
C ALA A 274 -18.21 15.59 -8.12
N MET A 275 -17.75 14.36 -7.88
CA MET A 275 -18.33 13.16 -8.49
C MET A 275 -19.80 12.96 -8.05
N ILE A 276 -20.12 13.14 -6.78
CA ILE A 276 -21.50 13.03 -6.26
C ILE A 276 -22.40 14.12 -6.91
N ARG A 277 -21.91 15.35 -7.02
CA ARG A 277 -22.67 16.47 -7.58
C ARG A 277 -23.08 16.24 -9.03
N HIS A 278 -22.24 15.56 -9.79
CA HIS A 278 -22.45 15.29 -11.22
C HIS A 278 -22.94 13.86 -11.51
N ALA A 279 -23.26 13.07 -10.49
CA ALA A 279 -23.81 11.74 -10.64
C ALA A 279 -25.28 11.77 -11.08
N ASN A 280 -25.70 10.81 -11.94
CA ASN A 280 -27.10 10.60 -12.31
C ASN A 280 -27.90 10.00 -11.13
N PHE A 281 -27.19 9.24 -10.24
CA PHE A 281 -27.75 8.64 -9.02
C PHE A 281 -26.99 9.12 -7.77
N PRO A 282 -27.20 10.42 -7.35
CA PRO A 282 -26.37 11.04 -6.30
C PRO A 282 -26.45 10.30 -4.96
N LYS A 283 -27.60 9.73 -4.59
CA LYS A 283 -27.77 9.01 -3.32
C LYS A 283 -26.91 7.73 -3.26
N VAL A 284 -26.80 7.00 -4.37
CA VAL A 284 -25.99 5.79 -4.46
C VAL A 284 -24.51 6.15 -4.43
N ALA A 285 -24.11 7.14 -5.25
CA ALA A 285 -22.73 7.64 -5.27
C ALA A 285 -22.29 8.17 -3.88
N ALA A 286 -23.17 8.92 -3.19
CA ALA A 286 -22.88 9.48 -1.88
C ALA A 286 -22.60 8.41 -0.82
N GLY A 287 -23.36 7.31 -0.81
CA GLY A 287 -23.18 6.22 0.16
C GLY A 287 -21.76 5.66 0.15
N ILE A 288 -21.16 5.48 -1.02
CA ILE A 288 -19.81 4.93 -1.18
C ILE A 288 -18.75 6.02 -1.04
N LEU A 289 -18.92 7.13 -1.76
CA LEU A 289 -17.89 8.16 -1.87
C LEU A 289 -17.73 8.98 -0.59
N LEU A 290 -18.78 9.23 0.21
CA LEU A 290 -18.64 9.93 1.49
C LEU A 290 -17.91 9.09 2.53
N SER A 291 -18.16 7.79 2.58
CA SER A 291 -17.41 6.88 3.46
C SER A 291 -15.93 6.87 3.09
N ALA A 292 -15.61 6.74 1.80
CA ALA A 292 -14.24 6.77 1.31
C ALA A 292 -13.57 8.14 1.54
N ALA A 293 -14.30 9.25 1.34
CA ALA A 293 -13.83 10.60 1.61
C ALA A 293 -13.51 10.83 3.09
N PHE A 294 -14.37 10.33 3.98
CA PHE A 294 -14.13 10.40 5.43
C PHE A 294 -12.91 9.56 5.84
N THR A 295 -12.77 8.37 5.29
CA THR A 295 -11.60 7.52 5.52
C THR A 295 -10.31 8.21 5.06
N SER A 296 -10.31 8.80 3.85
CA SER A 296 -9.17 9.56 3.34
C SER A 296 -8.84 10.76 4.24
N PHE A 297 -9.83 11.55 4.63
CA PHE A 297 -9.65 12.70 5.53
C PHE A 297 -9.06 12.28 6.87
N LEU A 298 -9.63 11.25 7.50
CA LEU A 298 -9.27 10.85 8.85
C LEU A 298 -7.92 10.10 8.89
N THR A 299 -7.74 9.12 8.03
CA THR A 299 -6.61 8.18 8.07
C THR A 299 -5.59 8.34 6.95
N GLY A 300 -5.92 9.09 5.89
CA GLY A 300 -5.08 9.21 4.70
C GLY A 300 -5.11 7.98 3.77
N VAL A 301 -6.06 7.05 3.95
CA VAL A 301 -6.23 5.91 3.03
C VAL A 301 -7.03 6.36 1.82
N THR A 302 -6.41 6.36 0.64
CA THR A 302 -6.95 6.98 -0.57
C THR A 302 -7.38 5.99 -1.65
N GLU A 303 -6.91 4.76 -1.57
CA GLU A 303 -7.13 3.72 -2.59
C GLU A 303 -8.62 3.50 -2.92
N PRO A 304 -9.57 3.52 -1.96
CA PRO A 304 -10.98 3.36 -2.29
C PRO A 304 -11.51 4.46 -3.22
N ILE A 305 -11.02 5.70 -3.07
CA ILE A 305 -11.40 6.82 -3.93
C ILE A 305 -10.71 6.70 -5.29
N GLU A 306 -9.40 6.47 -5.28
CA GLU A 306 -8.59 6.42 -6.49
C GLU A 306 -9.04 5.28 -7.42
N PHE A 307 -9.29 4.10 -6.87
CA PHE A 307 -9.81 2.96 -7.65
C PHE A 307 -11.25 3.18 -8.16
N ALA A 308 -12.01 4.06 -7.53
CA ALA A 308 -13.35 4.39 -8.00
C ALA A 308 -13.33 5.14 -9.34
N PHE A 309 -12.25 5.86 -9.69
CA PHE A 309 -12.20 6.60 -10.95
C PHE A 309 -11.04 6.23 -11.88
N ILE A 310 -9.98 5.56 -11.40
CA ILE A 310 -8.78 5.27 -12.20
C ILE A 310 -9.07 4.50 -13.49
N PHE A 311 -9.98 3.52 -13.46
CA PHE A 311 -10.29 2.67 -14.61
C PHE A 311 -11.41 3.24 -15.48
N VAL A 312 -12.30 4.06 -14.92
CA VAL A 312 -13.46 4.60 -15.64
C VAL A 312 -13.20 5.99 -16.17
N ALA A 313 -12.27 6.72 -15.58
CA ALA A 313 -11.89 8.07 -15.96
C ALA A 313 -10.37 8.30 -15.82
N PRO A 314 -9.51 7.64 -16.64
CA PRO A 314 -8.06 7.74 -16.52
C PRO A 314 -7.52 9.17 -16.62
N VAL A 315 -8.22 10.05 -17.33
CA VAL A 315 -7.87 11.48 -17.43
C VAL A 315 -7.94 12.16 -16.05
N LEU A 316 -8.97 11.85 -15.23
CA LEU A 316 -9.07 12.37 -13.86
C LEU A 316 -7.93 11.85 -13.00
N PHE A 317 -7.50 10.63 -13.23
CA PHE A 317 -6.36 10.07 -12.51
C PHE A 317 -5.05 10.77 -12.86
N LEU A 318 -4.82 11.07 -14.14
CA LEU A 318 -3.66 11.87 -14.53
C LEU A 318 -3.70 13.27 -13.92
N VAL A 319 -4.87 13.92 -13.93
CA VAL A 319 -5.08 15.23 -13.28
C VAL A 319 -4.76 15.14 -11.78
N HIS A 320 -5.25 14.08 -11.11
CA HIS A 320 -4.94 13.82 -9.70
C HIS A 320 -3.44 13.66 -9.46
N ALA A 321 -2.72 12.93 -10.31
CA ALA A 321 -1.27 12.77 -10.20
C ALA A 321 -0.54 14.12 -10.35
N VAL A 322 -0.93 14.94 -11.31
CA VAL A 322 -0.37 16.30 -11.50
C VAL A 322 -0.65 17.18 -10.29
N LEU A 323 -1.89 17.21 -9.79
CA LEU A 323 -2.26 18.00 -8.62
C LEU A 323 -1.50 17.54 -7.37
N THR A 324 -1.26 16.24 -7.20
CA THR A 324 -0.44 15.73 -6.10
C THR A 324 1.01 16.19 -6.23
N GLY A 325 1.60 16.08 -7.41
CA GLY A 325 2.95 16.59 -7.65
C GLY A 325 3.08 18.08 -7.34
N THR A 326 2.12 18.89 -7.82
CA THR A 326 2.12 20.34 -7.53
C THR A 326 1.93 20.64 -6.04
N ALA A 327 1.15 19.84 -5.30
CA ALA A 327 0.96 20.04 -3.86
C ALA A 327 2.26 19.79 -3.09
N LEU A 328 3.02 18.75 -3.42
CA LEU A 328 4.33 18.50 -2.79
C LEU A 328 5.31 19.64 -3.11
N ALA A 329 5.33 20.09 -4.37
CA ALA A 329 6.18 21.21 -4.77
C ALA A 329 5.82 22.52 -4.02
N VAL A 330 4.53 22.85 -3.94
CA VAL A 330 4.03 24.06 -3.24
C VAL A 330 4.35 23.98 -1.74
N CYS A 331 4.08 22.84 -1.08
CA CYS A 331 4.42 22.67 0.34
C CYS A 331 5.93 22.88 0.58
N THR A 332 6.78 22.35 -0.29
CA THR A 332 8.24 22.54 -0.21
C THR A 332 8.63 24.02 -0.40
N LEU A 333 8.08 24.72 -1.40
CA LEU A 333 8.32 26.14 -1.64
C LEU A 333 7.90 27.02 -0.46
N LEU A 334 6.80 26.68 0.21
CA LEU A 334 6.29 27.40 1.38
C LEU A 334 7.00 26.99 2.68
N GLY A 335 8.01 26.12 2.63
CA GLY A 335 8.75 25.64 3.79
C GLY A 335 7.89 24.84 4.77
N ILE A 336 6.82 24.21 4.28
CA ILE A 336 5.96 23.34 5.08
C ILE A 336 6.63 21.98 5.22
N ARG A 337 6.90 21.56 6.45
CA ARG A 337 7.46 20.27 6.79
C ARG A 337 6.64 19.61 7.89
N ILE A 338 6.08 18.45 7.59
CA ILE A 338 5.37 17.61 8.53
C ILE A 338 5.44 16.18 8.03
N GLY A 339 5.68 15.25 8.93
CA GLY A 339 5.70 13.83 8.61
C GLY A 339 4.41 13.14 9.03
N PHE A 340 4.26 11.93 8.57
CA PHE A 340 3.25 10.99 9.03
C PHE A 340 3.93 9.66 9.38
N GLY A 341 3.32 8.92 10.29
CA GLY A 341 3.78 7.58 10.62
C GLY A 341 3.14 6.51 9.74
N PHE A 342 1.90 6.74 9.36
CA PHE A 342 1.13 5.84 8.50
C PHE A 342 0.75 6.50 7.17
N SER A 343 -0.04 7.57 7.21
CA SER A 343 -0.49 8.27 6.02
C SER A 343 -0.93 9.70 6.35
N ALA A 344 -1.06 10.55 5.35
CA ALA A 344 -1.30 11.97 5.49
C ALA A 344 -2.78 12.31 5.79
N GLY A 345 -3.32 11.78 6.88
CA GLY A 345 -4.66 12.04 7.39
C GLY A 345 -4.67 12.93 8.64
N LEU A 346 -5.87 13.27 9.09
CA LEU A 346 -6.08 14.14 10.27
C LEU A 346 -5.41 13.57 11.53
N ILE A 347 -5.42 12.24 11.71
CA ILE A 347 -4.78 11.59 12.86
C ILE A 347 -3.30 11.92 12.90
N ASP A 348 -2.57 11.64 11.82
CA ASP A 348 -1.14 11.94 11.75
C ASP A 348 -0.84 13.45 11.80
N TYR A 349 -1.71 14.27 11.19
CA TYR A 349 -1.58 15.73 11.29
C TYR A 349 -1.63 16.21 12.72
N VAL A 350 -2.63 15.81 13.50
CA VAL A 350 -2.79 16.21 14.90
C VAL A 350 -1.64 15.70 15.76
N LEU A 351 -1.26 14.45 15.60
CA LEU A 351 -0.17 13.83 16.35
C LEU A 351 1.19 14.52 16.10
N ASN A 352 1.42 15.00 14.89
CA ASN A 352 2.71 15.59 14.50
C ASN A 352 2.70 17.13 14.48
N PHE A 353 1.55 17.76 14.75
CA PHE A 353 1.38 19.21 14.71
C PHE A 353 2.37 19.97 15.60
N GLY A 354 2.57 19.52 16.83
CA GLY A 354 3.43 20.15 17.83
C GLY A 354 4.87 19.66 17.87
N LYS A 355 5.28 18.78 16.96
CA LYS A 355 6.63 18.23 16.93
C LYS A 355 7.66 19.31 16.57
N SER A 356 8.79 19.35 17.28
CA SER A 356 9.81 20.40 17.19
C SER A 356 10.39 20.63 15.78
N ASN A 357 10.41 19.60 14.95
CA ASN A 357 10.87 19.67 13.56
C ASN A 357 9.73 19.82 12.53
N THR A 358 8.48 19.96 12.98
CA THR A 358 7.37 20.38 12.13
C THR A 358 7.44 21.88 11.85
N SER A 359 7.22 22.26 10.59
CA SER A 359 7.29 23.65 10.15
C SER A 359 6.02 24.05 9.41
N ASN A 360 5.45 25.21 9.76
CA ASN A 360 4.29 25.83 9.11
C ASN A 360 3.02 24.93 9.01
N PRO A 361 2.62 24.16 10.05
CA PRO A 361 1.50 23.25 9.95
C PRO A 361 0.16 23.95 9.72
N LEU A 362 -0.04 25.17 10.23
CA LEU A 362 -1.27 25.95 9.96
C LEU A 362 -1.37 26.38 8.49
N LEU A 363 -0.23 26.73 7.88
CA LEU A 363 -0.21 27.09 6.46
C LEU A 363 -0.58 25.88 5.58
N LEU A 364 -0.26 24.67 6.03
CA LEU A 364 -0.67 23.44 5.35
C LEU A 364 -2.19 23.32 5.23
N LEU A 365 -2.95 23.71 6.25
CA LEU A 365 -4.42 23.70 6.19
C LEU A 365 -4.94 24.69 5.15
N VAL A 366 -4.33 25.86 5.05
CA VAL A 366 -4.69 26.87 4.02
C VAL A 366 -4.45 26.29 2.63
N VAL A 367 -3.26 25.69 2.41
CA VAL A 367 -2.94 24.98 1.17
C VAL A 367 -3.96 23.86 0.91
N GLY A 368 -4.34 23.10 1.95
CA GLY A 368 -5.36 22.07 1.87
C GLY A 368 -6.70 22.57 1.35
N VAL A 369 -7.21 23.66 1.92
CA VAL A 369 -8.47 24.29 1.48
C VAL A 369 -8.36 24.73 0.01
N VAL A 370 -7.26 25.36 -0.38
CA VAL A 370 -7.03 25.78 -1.78
C VAL A 370 -7.05 24.56 -2.72
N TYR A 371 -6.35 23.47 -2.36
CA TYR A 371 -6.37 22.24 -3.16
C TYR A 371 -7.75 21.58 -3.17
N GLY A 372 -8.51 21.62 -2.07
CA GLY A 372 -9.90 21.17 -2.05
C GLY A 372 -10.77 21.91 -3.06
N VAL A 373 -10.68 23.22 -3.09
CA VAL A 373 -11.40 24.07 -4.08
C VAL A 373 -10.94 23.73 -5.52
N LEU A 374 -9.63 23.64 -5.76
CA LEU A 374 -9.09 23.28 -7.07
C LEU A 374 -9.59 21.90 -7.53
N TYR A 375 -9.54 20.89 -6.65
CA TYR A 375 -10.03 19.55 -6.98
C TYR A 375 -11.51 19.56 -7.34
N TYR A 376 -12.34 20.25 -6.56
CA TYR A 376 -13.77 20.31 -6.84
C TYR A 376 -14.08 20.90 -8.22
N PHE A 377 -13.48 22.05 -8.54
CA PHE A 377 -13.75 22.71 -9.82
C PHE A 377 -13.10 21.99 -11.00
N ILE A 378 -11.86 21.52 -10.85
CA ILE A 378 -11.16 20.80 -11.94
C ILE A 378 -11.87 19.48 -12.23
N PHE A 379 -12.21 18.69 -11.20
CA PHE A 379 -12.94 17.43 -11.40
C PHE A 379 -14.32 17.68 -11.99
N SER A 380 -15.07 18.69 -11.50
CA SER A 380 -16.36 19.08 -12.08
C SER A 380 -16.24 19.46 -13.55
N PHE A 381 -15.24 20.25 -13.92
CA PHE A 381 -14.98 20.63 -15.31
C PHE A 381 -14.69 19.41 -16.19
N PHE A 382 -13.77 18.55 -15.79
CA PHE A 382 -13.41 17.37 -16.60
C PHE A 382 -14.58 16.38 -16.71
N ILE A 383 -15.30 16.13 -15.62
CA ILE A 383 -16.48 15.23 -15.61
C ILE A 383 -17.53 15.73 -16.59
N THR A 384 -17.86 17.02 -16.56
CA THR A 384 -18.91 17.59 -17.41
C THR A 384 -18.46 17.81 -18.85
N ARG A 385 -17.21 18.27 -19.07
CA ARG A 385 -16.68 18.62 -20.40
C ARG A 385 -16.44 17.40 -21.28
N PHE A 386 -16.03 16.29 -20.67
CA PHE A 386 -15.67 15.04 -21.37
C PHE A 386 -16.66 13.90 -21.11
N ASP A 387 -17.76 14.19 -20.43
CA ASP A 387 -18.80 13.23 -20.06
C ASP A 387 -18.24 11.94 -19.44
N LEU A 388 -17.34 12.09 -18.44
CA LEU A 388 -16.62 10.98 -17.86
C LEU A 388 -17.54 10.13 -16.97
N GLY A 389 -17.49 8.81 -17.13
CA GLY A 389 -18.30 7.85 -16.40
C GLY A 389 -17.80 7.61 -14.97
N THR A 390 -17.92 8.62 -14.09
CA THR A 390 -17.57 8.50 -12.67
C THR A 390 -18.64 7.72 -11.89
N PRO A 391 -18.37 7.28 -10.64
CA PRO A 391 -19.33 6.55 -9.82
C PRO A 391 -20.71 7.24 -9.77
N GLY A 392 -21.76 6.49 -10.07
CA GLY A 392 -23.13 7.00 -10.15
C GLY A 392 -23.47 7.80 -11.41
N ARG A 393 -22.55 7.94 -12.39
CA ARG A 393 -22.75 8.61 -13.67
C ARG A 393 -22.59 7.61 -14.83
N GLY A 394 -23.65 7.39 -15.63
CA GLY A 394 -23.69 6.49 -16.79
C GLY A 394 -24.27 5.09 -16.50
N GLU A 395 -24.81 4.43 -17.55
CA GLU A 395 -25.45 3.12 -17.45
C GLU A 395 -24.48 1.99 -17.05
N LYS A 396 -23.18 2.17 -17.32
CA LYS A 396 -22.13 1.19 -16.94
C LYS A 396 -21.65 1.31 -15.50
N SER A 397 -22.03 2.34 -14.77
CA SER A 397 -21.60 2.56 -13.39
C SER A 397 -22.37 1.73 -12.35
N THR A 398 -23.44 1.04 -12.76
CA THR A 398 -24.15 0.05 -11.91
C THR A 398 -23.31 -1.19 -11.60
N GLY A 399 -22.18 -1.35 -12.26
CA GLY A 399 -21.24 -2.47 -12.05
C GLY A 399 -20.09 -2.20 -11.07
N LEU A 400 -20.15 -1.16 -10.25
CA LEU A 400 -19.35 -1.10 -9.03
C LEU A 400 -19.93 -2.14 -8.05
N SER A 401 -19.63 -3.43 -8.33
CA SER A 401 -19.79 -4.43 -7.30
C SER A 401 -18.92 -3.97 -6.13
N THR A 402 -19.51 -3.73 -5.00
CA THR A 402 -18.80 -3.47 -3.74
C THR A 402 -17.96 -4.67 -3.31
N ASP A 403 -17.99 -5.72 -4.10
CA ASP A 403 -17.36 -7.02 -3.85
C ASP A 403 -15.84 -6.93 -3.62
N TRP A 404 -15.17 -5.90 -4.16
CA TRP A 404 -13.74 -5.71 -3.91
C TRP A 404 -13.42 -4.99 -2.58
N ILE A 405 -14.40 -4.28 -1.99
CA ILE A 405 -14.28 -3.58 -0.70
C ILE A 405 -14.75 -4.47 0.45
N LEU A 406 -15.70 -5.39 0.18
CA LEU A 406 -16.28 -6.26 1.20
C LEU A 406 -15.39 -7.48 1.45
N PRO A 407 -15.22 -7.90 2.71
CA PRO A 407 -14.67 -9.22 3.04
C PRO A 407 -15.44 -10.32 2.28
N GLU A 408 -14.76 -11.38 1.90
CA GLU A 408 -15.36 -12.47 1.11
C GLU A 408 -16.66 -13.03 1.72
N SER A 409 -16.77 -13.04 3.05
CA SER A 409 -17.96 -13.46 3.81
C SER A 409 -19.20 -12.56 3.64
N GLN A 410 -19.03 -11.36 3.10
CA GLN A 410 -20.10 -10.36 2.89
C GLN A 410 -20.41 -10.12 1.40
N ARG A 411 -19.72 -10.85 0.50
CA ARG A 411 -19.99 -10.75 -0.93
C ARG A 411 -21.26 -11.52 -1.29
N GLY A 412 -22.21 -10.84 -1.94
CA GLY A 412 -23.40 -11.48 -2.46
C GLY A 412 -23.09 -12.57 -3.50
N PRO A 413 -24.02 -13.50 -3.78
CA PRO A 413 -23.80 -14.53 -4.78
C PRO A 413 -23.52 -13.91 -6.15
N LYS A 414 -22.44 -14.38 -6.81
CA LYS A 414 -22.05 -13.90 -8.15
C LYS A 414 -23.19 -14.17 -9.14
N VAL A 415 -23.82 -13.10 -9.64
CA VAL A 415 -24.82 -13.21 -10.70
C VAL A 415 -24.11 -13.66 -11.99
N PRO A 416 -24.55 -14.76 -12.62
CA PRO A 416 -23.96 -15.22 -13.88
C PRO A 416 -24.12 -14.16 -14.97
N LYS A 417 -23.06 -13.90 -15.76
CA LYS A 417 -23.14 -13.03 -16.93
C LYS A 417 -24.20 -13.56 -17.91
N GLY A 418 -25.33 -12.85 -18.01
CA GLY A 418 -26.42 -13.22 -18.91
C GLY A 418 -27.82 -13.37 -18.28
N ALA A 419 -27.97 -13.29 -16.97
CA ALA A 419 -29.28 -13.27 -16.32
C ALA A 419 -29.94 -11.89 -16.55
N LYS A 420 -31.12 -11.87 -17.18
CA LYS A 420 -31.96 -10.68 -17.25
C LYS A 420 -32.39 -10.28 -15.84
N GLU A 421 -32.27 -9.01 -15.49
CA GLU A 421 -32.77 -8.48 -14.22
C GLU A 421 -34.28 -8.77 -14.07
N PRO A 422 -34.75 -9.20 -12.89
CA PRO A 422 -36.17 -9.27 -12.61
C PRO A 422 -36.72 -7.84 -12.54
N THR A 423 -37.68 -7.55 -13.40
CA THR A 423 -38.45 -6.30 -13.40
C THR A 423 -39.09 -6.08 -12.02
N ALA A 424 -39.02 -4.86 -11.51
CA ALA A 424 -39.40 -4.41 -10.17
C ALA A 424 -40.88 -4.63 -9.76
N THR A 425 -41.65 -5.48 -10.46
CA THR A 425 -43.07 -5.72 -10.22
C THR A 425 -43.36 -6.99 -9.43
N SER A 426 -42.36 -7.80 -9.03
CA SER A 426 -42.60 -9.06 -8.32
C SER A 426 -42.14 -9.09 -6.84
N ALA A 427 -41.74 -7.95 -6.28
CA ALA A 427 -41.22 -7.88 -4.92
C ALA A 427 -42.29 -7.61 -3.83
N THR A 428 -43.57 -7.48 -4.19
CA THR A 428 -44.62 -7.09 -3.22
C THR A 428 -45.53 -8.26 -2.77
N SER A 429 -45.29 -9.52 -3.20
CA SER A 429 -46.14 -10.66 -2.86
C SER A 429 -45.49 -11.75 -2.01
N ALA A 430 -44.29 -11.56 -1.48
CA ALA A 430 -43.58 -12.59 -0.70
C ALA A 430 -43.50 -12.32 0.81
N THR A 431 -44.16 -11.27 1.34
CA THR A 431 -44.05 -10.89 2.76
C THR A 431 -45.31 -11.11 3.58
N SER A 432 -46.28 -11.95 3.12
CA SER A 432 -47.53 -12.19 3.86
C SER A 432 -47.89 -13.67 4.11
N ALA A 433 -46.91 -14.55 4.14
CA ALA A 433 -47.18 -15.98 4.44
C ALA A 433 -46.09 -16.57 5.37
N THR A 434 -45.97 -16.07 6.59
CA THR A 434 -45.38 -16.84 7.71
C THR A 434 -45.69 -16.12 9.04
N SER A 435 -46.97 -16.13 9.43
CA SER A 435 -47.37 -15.91 10.82
C SER A 435 -48.64 -16.71 11.09
N ALA A 436 -48.50 -17.98 11.34
CA ALA A 436 -49.51 -18.78 12.10
C ALA A 436 -48.86 -20.10 12.53
N THR A 437 -49.03 -20.38 13.82
CA THR A 437 -48.85 -21.64 14.54
C THR A 437 -47.42 -22.11 14.85
N GLU A 438 -47.06 -21.92 16.13
CA GLU A 438 -47.09 -23.04 17.08
C GLU A 438 -46.94 -22.54 18.53
N SER A 439 -47.94 -22.94 19.34
CA SER A 439 -48.04 -22.75 20.77
C SER A 439 -47.38 -23.94 21.50
N PRO A 440 -46.96 -23.81 22.77
CA PRO A 440 -46.02 -24.75 23.42
C PRO A 440 -46.76 -25.97 24.02
N ALA A 441 -46.11 -27.12 23.92
CA ALA A 441 -46.46 -28.30 24.73
C ALA A 441 -45.45 -28.48 25.85
N LYS A 442 -45.97 -28.64 27.04
CA LYS A 442 -45.35 -28.99 28.34
C LYS A 442 -45.01 -30.49 28.42
N GLU A 443 -44.19 -30.79 29.47
CA GLU A 443 -44.06 -32.10 30.17
C GLU A 443 -42.99 -33.00 29.51
N ASP A 444 -42.05 -33.60 30.20
CA ASP A 444 -41.69 -33.85 31.62
C ASP A 444 -40.20 -33.72 31.87
#